data_c8b234b06222f381eb77e8e66381c8f6
#
_entry.id   c8b234b06222f381eb77e8e66381c8f6
#
_cell.length_a   1.000
_cell.length_b   1.000
_cell.length_c   1.000
_cell.angle_alpha   90.00
_cell.angle_beta   90.00
_cell.angle_gamma   90.00
#
_symmetry.space_group_name_H-M   'P 1'
#
loop_
_entity.id
_entity.type
_entity.pdbx_description
1 polymer ?
#
loop_
_entity_poly.entity_id
_entity_poly.type
_entity_poly.pdbx_seq_one_letter_code
_entity_poly.pdbx_strand_id
1 'polypeptide(L)'
;MLQPRVEGNDSFNLSVTAYVDKQSRVTMLGSAQVLLEDHSPTALGNPVAMITEPYPHLYEQVSSFLQGVGWHGFANFDFKVDSRSGIPYCFEVNPRIGRNSYYNTSAGMNPMKFFVEDVIAGNSVTPQRLNKRVYYSILPKHLVLRYVDKEMGKKIKFLYRQKKNHDPLYYPAEWGLSLRGLKRLAYVLIARENHWRKYRRNYPVSKFKEGVTRSLDTAELTRL
;
A
#
# COMPACT_ATOMS: atom_id res chain seq x y z
N MET A 1 -25.02 0.40 9.48
CA MET A 1 -24.99 1.03 8.16
C MET A 1 -25.02 -0.09 7.13
N LEU A 2 -25.89 -0.01 6.13
CA LEU A 2 -25.94 -0.94 4.99
C LEU A 2 -25.40 -0.19 3.77
N GLN A 3 -24.48 -0.80 3.03
CA GLN A 3 -23.95 -0.26 1.79
C GLN A 3 -23.88 -1.36 0.72
N PRO A 4 -23.98 -1.03 -0.57
CA PRO A 4 -23.79 -2.00 -1.63
C PRO A 4 -22.40 -2.62 -1.57
N ARG A 5 -22.31 -3.91 -1.88
CA ARG A 5 -21.02 -4.59 -2.02
C ARG A 5 -20.36 -4.18 -3.32
N VAL A 6 -19.14 -3.68 -3.25
CA VAL A 6 -18.29 -3.42 -4.42
C VAL A 6 -17.60 -4.73 -4.82
N GLU A 7 -17.79 -5.15 -6.08
CA GLU A 7 -17.22 -6.39 -6.59
C GLU A 7 -15.72 -6.24 -6.87
N GLY A 8 -14.99 -7.34 -6.67
CA GLY A 8 -13.54 -7.41 -6.90
C GLY A 8 -12.81 -8.12 -5.75
N ASN A 9 -11.66 -8.70 -6.06
CA ASN A 9 -10.77 -9.31 -5.07
C ASN A 9 -9.82 -8.27 -4.45
N ASP A 10 -8.80 -8.71 -3.69
CA ASP A 10 -7.83 -7.84 -3.01
C ASP A 10 -7.16 -6.85 -3.96
N SER A 11 -6.90 -7.24 -5.21
CA SER A 11 -6.18 -6.41 -6.18
C SER A 11 -6.97 -5.20 -6.69
N PHE A 12 -8.25 -5.15 -6.41
CA PHE A 12 -9.09 -4.00 -6.68
C PHE A 12 -9.11 -2.98 -5.53
N ASN A 13 -8.41 -3.26 -4.44
CA ASN A 13 -8.26 -2.33 -3.33
C ASN A 13 -7.08 -1.39 -3.58
N LEU A 14 -7.29 -0.09 -3.32
CA LEU A 14 -6.29 0.96 -3.40
C LEU A 14 -6.23 1.67 -2.06
N SER A 15 -5.02 2.02 -1.64
CA SER A 15 -4.80 2.87 -0.46
C SER A 15 -4.20 4.19 -0.90
N VAL A 16 -4.75 5.30 -0.40
CA VAL A 16 -4.22 6.64 -0.61
C VAL A 16 -3.92 7.28 0.73
N THR A 17 -2.66 7.65 0.97
CA THR A 17 -2.26 8.40 2.16
C THR A 17 -2.03 9.85 1.78
N ALA A 18 -2.64 10.76 2.53
CA ALA A 18 -2.51 12.20 2.37
C ALA A 18 -1.99 12.85 3.66
N TYR A 19 -1.36 14.01 3.50
CA TYR A 19 -1.08 14.94 4.58
C TYR A 19 -1.47 16.36 4.18
N VAL A 20 -2.22 17.03 5.06
CA VAL A 20 -2.66 18.42 4.92
C VAL A 20 -1.98 19.26 5.98
N ASP A 21 -1.30 20.32 5.57
CA ASP A 21 -0.56 21.19 6.47
C ASP A 21 -1.47 22.18 7.23
N LYS A 22 -0.89 22.95 8.14
CA LYS A 22 -1.59 23.96 8.93
C LYS A 22 -2.23 25.08 8.10
N GLN A 23 -1.80 25.26 6.84
CA GLN A 23 -2.36 26.21 5.90
C GLN A 23 -3.45 25.59 5.01
N SER A 24 -3.99 24.41 5.38
CA SER A 24 -5.00 23.65 4.63
C SER A 24 -4.54 23.26 3.22
N ARG A 25 -3.25 23.13 2.97
CA ARG A 25 -2.70 22.67 1.70
C ARG A 25 -2.42 21.17 1.76
N VAL A 26 -2.84 20.44 0.75
CA VAL A 26 -2.47 19.03 0.59
C VAL A 26 -1.02 18.95 0.14
N THR A 27 -0.13 18.67 1.07
CA THR A 27 1.33 18.66 0.83
C THR A 27 1.89 17.28 0.53
N MET A 28 1.15 16.21 0.83
CA MET A 28 1.55 14.86 0.52
C MET A 28 0.38 14.05 -0.05
N LEU A 29 0.61 13.35 -1.15
CA LEU A 29 -0.29 12.33 -1.69
C LEU A 29 0.52 11.13 -2.17
N GLY A 30 0.21 9.98 -1.62
CA GLY A 30 0.82 8.72 -2.05
C GLY A 30 -0.23 7.62 -2.15
N SER A 31 -0.11 6.79 -3.18
CA SER A 31 -1.06 5.72 -3.43
C SER A 31 -0.36 4.40 -3.76
N ALA A 32 -1.07 3.31 -3.49
CA ALA A 32 -0.64 1.97 -3.83
C ALA A 32 -1.83 1.06 -4.13
N GLN A 33 -1.65 0.17 -5.11
CA GLN A 33 -2.53 -0.96 -5.35
C GLN A 33 -2.20 -2.07 -4.37
N VAL A 34 -3.21 -2.63 -3.73
CA VAL A 34 -3.08 -3.84 -2.93
C VAL A 34 -2.96 -5.04 -3.86
N LEU A 35 -2.04 -5.94 -3.56
CA LEU A 35 -1.88 -7.20 -4.29
C LEU A 35 -2.44 -8.36 -3.48
N LEU A 36 -2.19 -8.36 -2.19
CA LEU A 36 -2.69 -9.35 -1.24
C LEU A 36 -2.96 -8.69 0.11
N GLU A 37 -4.00 -9.15 0.77
CA GLU A 37 -4.34 -8.82 2.16
C GLU A 37 -4.06 -10.00 3.10
N ASP A 38 -4.00 -9.73 4.39
CA ASP A 38 -3.96 -10.80 5.40
C ASP A 38 -5.38 -11.31 5.64
N HIS A 39 -5.63 -12.58 5.33
CA HIS A 39 -6.91 -13.25 5.51
C HIS A 39 -7.03 -14.04 6.82
N SER A 40 -6.11 -13.81 7.77
CA SER A 40 -6.29 -14.36 9.12
C SER A 40 -7.39 -13.59 9.88
N PRO A 41 -8.15 -14.25 10.75
CA PRO A 41 -9.27 -13.62 11.47
C PRO A 41 -8.90 -12.37 12.27
N THR A 42 -7.64 -12.29 12.75
CA THR A 42 -7.14 -11.18 13.57
C THR A 42 -6.56 -10.02 12.77
N ALA A 43 -6.38 -10.18 11.46
CA ALA A 43 -5.71 -9.21 10.61
C ALA A 43 -6.38 -9.04 9.23
N LEU A 44 -7.63 -9.49 9.11
CA LEU A 44 -8.40 -9.41 7.87
C LEU A 44 -8.43 -7.98 7.33
N GLY A 45 -8.19 -7.84 6.01
CA GLY A 45 -8.19 -6.56 5.32
C GLY A 45 -6.89 -5.75 5.45
N ASN A 46 -5.86 -6.25 6.17
CA ASN A 46 -4.58 -5.53 6.21
C ASN A 46 -3.74 -5.86 4.97
N PRO A 47 -3.35 -4.87 4.15
CA PRO A 47 -2.46 -5.11 3.01
C PRO A 47 -1.09 -5.65 3.45
N VAL A 48 -0.65 -6.73 2.81
CA VAL A 48 0.63 -7.40 3.08
C VAL A 48 1.57 -7.39 1.88
N ALA A 49 1.03 -7.14 0.68
CA ALA A 49 1.80 -6.91 -0.54
C ALA A 49 1.12 -5.82 -1.35
N MET A 50 1.89 -4.84 -1.82
CA MET A 50 1.41 -3.66 -2.54
C MET A 50 2.38 -3.27 -3.65
N ILE A 51 1.89 -2.56 -4.66
CA ILE A 51 2.72 -1.80 -5.60
C ILE A 51 2.31 -0.34 -5.51
N THR A 52 3.28 0.56 -5.29
CA THR A 52 3.01 2.00 -5.41
C THR A 52 2.76 2.35 -6.86
N GLU A 53 1.68 3.07 -7.09
CA GLU A 53 1.25 3.52 -8.41
C GLU A 53 0.63 4.91 -8.27
N PRO A 54 0.98 5.88 -9.12
CA PRO A 54 0.30 7.17 -9.13
C PRO A 54 -1.08 7.03 -9.76
N TYR A 55 -2.10 7.56 -9.08
CA TYR A 55 -3.47 7.67 -9.57
C TYR A 55 -3.89 9.15 -9.60
N PRO A 56 -3.58 9.91 -10.65
CA PRO A 56 -3.79 11.36 -10.71
C PRO A 56 -5.23 11.79 -10.40
N HIS A 57 -6.23 11.10 -10.94
CA HIS A 57 -7.64 11.39 -10.67
C HIS A 57 -8.00 11.21 -9.19
N LEU A 58 -7.56 10.12 -8.56
CA LEU A 58 -7.78 9.93 -7.13
C LEU A 58 -7.09 11.00 -6.30
N TYR A 59 -5.91 11.47 -6.74
CA TYR A 59 -5.22 12.57 -6.07
C TYR A 59 -6.01 13.87 -6.12
N GLU A 60 -6.65 14.16 -7.24
CA GLU A 60 -7.50 15.34 -7.41
C GLU A 60 -8.78 15.24 -6.57
N GLN A 61 -9.46 14.10 -6.61
CA GLN A 61 -10.66 13.85 -5.80
C GLN A 61 -10.35 13.93 -4.30
N VAL A 62 -9.28 13.28 -3.84
CA VAL A 62 -8.85 13.32 -2.44
C VAL A 62 -8.47 14.73 -2.02
N SER A 63 -7.75 15.47 -2.88
CA SER A 63 -7.39 16.87 -2.58
C SER A 63 -8.61 17.75 -2.46
N SER A 64 -9.54 17.67 -3.40
CA SER A 64 -10.78 18.46 -3.39
C SER A 64 -11.64 18.14 -2.15
N PHE A 65 -11.76 16.86 -1.79
CA PHE A 65 -12.46 16.44 -0.58
C PHE A 65 -11.82 17.04 0.68
N LEU A 66 -10.50 16.84 0.85
CA LEU A 66 -9.79 17.31 2.05
C LEU A 66 -9.84 18.84 2.21
N GLN A 67 -9.72 19.58 1.10
CA GLN A 67 -9.88 21.04 1.10
C GLN A 67 -11.32 21.44 1.41
N GLY A 68 -12.31 20.78 0.81
CA GLY A 68 -13.72 21.09 1.01
C GLY A 68 -14.21 20.91 2.45
N VAL A 69 -13.62 19.97 3.21
CA VAL A 69 -13.97 19.74 4.63
C VAL A 69 -13.02 20.45 5.61
N GLY A 70 -12.05 21.22 5.12
CA GLY A 70 -11.09 21.92 5.99
C GLY A 70 -10.21 20.95 6.79
N TRP A 71 -9.76 19.84 6.17
CA TRP A 71 -8.96 18.81 6.86
C TRP A 71 -7.58 19.31 7.25
N HIS A 72 -7.04 18.78 8.37
CA HIS A 72 -5.66 18.98 8.80
C HIS A 72 -5.04 17.66 9.25
N GLY A 73 -3.73 17.50 9.00
CA GLY A 73 -2.98 16.32 9.40
C GLY A 73 -3.12 15.14 8.40
N PHE A 74 -2.90 13.94 8.91
CA PHE A 74 -2.98 12.73 8.08
C PHE A 74 -4.41 12.31 7.76
N ALA A 75 -4.59 11.81 6.55
CA ALA A 75 -5.77 11.06 6.13
C ALA A 75 -5.33 9.81 5.35
N ASN A 76 -5.96 8.68 5.63
CA ASN A 76 -5.78 7.46 4.86
C ASN A 76 -7.12 7.04 4.29
N PHE A 77 -7.18 6.98 2.96
CA PHE A 77 -8.37 6.59 2.20
C PHE A 77 -8.20 5.16 1.73
N ASP A 78 -9.21 4.36 1.94
CA ASP A 78 -9.30 3.02 1.41
C ASP A 78 -10.38 2.99 0.32
N PHE A 79 -9.95 2.73 -0.92
CA PHE A 79 -10.79 2.64 -2.10
C PHE A 79 -10.90 1.20 -2.56
N LYS A 80 -12.03 0.88 -3.19
CA LYS A 80 -12.19 -0.33 -3.97
C LYS A 80 -12.72 0.01 -5.35
N VAL A 81 -12.04 -0.48 -6.36
CA VAL A 81 -12.47 -0.37 -7.75
C VAL A 81 -13.47 -1.48 -8.03
N ASP A 82 -14.66 -1.15 -8.49
CA ASP A 82 -15.64 -2.17 -8.92
C ASP A 82 -15.10 -2.86 -10.17
N SER A 83 -14.96 -4.19 -10.10
CA SER A 83 -14.36 -5.00 -11.17
C SER A 83 -15.17 -5.02 -12.46
N ARG A 84 -16.44 -4.59 -12.43
CA ARG A 84 -17.36 -4.56 -13.59
C ARG A 84 -17.37 -3.21 -14.27
N SER A 85 -17.39 -2.13 -13.48
CA SER A 85 -17.49 -0.75 -13.99
C SER A 85 -16.17 -0.02 -14.08
N GLY A 86 -15.14 -0.48 -13.33
CA GLY A 86 -13.87 0.25 -13.21
C GLY A 86 -13.95 1.46 -12.26
N ILE A 87 -15.11 1.74 -11.66
CA ILE A 87 -15.31 2.92 -10.81
C ILE A 87 -14.68 2.70 -9.43
N PRO A 88 -13.81 3.59 -8.95
CA PRO A 88 -13.29 3.55 -7.59
C PRO A 88 -14.31 4.12 -6.59
N TYR A 89 -14.63 3.35 -5.57
CA TYR A 89 -15.46 3.78 -4.45
C TYR A 89 -14.60 3.93 -3.20
N CYS A 90 -14.67 5.09 -2.55
CA CYS A 90 -14.09 5.29 -1.22
C CYS A 90 -15.04 4.69 -0.18
N PHE A 91 -14.58 3.72 0.59
CA PHE A 91 -15.40 3.09 1.63
C PHE A 91 -14.94 3.43 3.04
N GLU A 92 -13.72 3.97 3.20
CA GLU A 92 -13.22 4.37 4.50
C GLU A 92 -12.26 5.55 4.38
N VAL A 93 -12.39 6.52 5.29
CA VAL A 93 -11.42 7.60 5.51
C VAL A 93 -10.99 7.58 6.98
N ASN A 94 -9.73 7.27 7.20
CA ASN A 94 -9.14 7.21 8.53
C ASN A 94 -8.41 8.53 8.85
N PRO A 95 -8.73 9.24 9.96
CA PRO A 95 -8.05 10.50 10.35
C PRO A 95 -6.70 10.22 11.01
N ARG A 96 -5.91 9.39 10.40
CA ARG A 96 -4.59 8.96 10.87
C ARG A 96 -3.76 8.39 9.73
N ILE A 97 -2.46 8.25 9.98
CA ILE A 97 -1.60 7.48 9.08
C ILE A 97 -2.00 6.00 9.06
N GLY A 98 -2.05 5.39 7.89
CA GLY A 98 -2.35 3.97 7.71
C GLY A 98 -1.25 3.06 8.28
N ARG A 99 -1.59 1.85 8.75
CA ARG A 99 -0.61 0.85 9.22
C ARG A 99 0.42 0.49 8.15
N ASN A 100 -0.02 0.46 6.91
CA ASN A 100 0.76 0.08 5.72
C ASN A 100 1.45 1.27 5.06
N SER A 101 1.39 2.47 5.63
CA SER A 101 1.90 3.73 5.04
C SER A 101 3.39 3.71 4.69
N TYR A 102 4.14 2.72 5.16
CA TYR A 102 5.56 2.56 4.86
C TYR A 102 5.83 2.37 3.35
N TYR A 103 4.83 2.00 2.54
CA TYR A 103 4.96 1.99 1.08
C TYR A 103 5.36 3.36 0.52
N ASN A 104 4.89 4.46 1.14
CA ASN A 104 5.28 5.81 0.76
C ASN A 104 6.78 6.05 1.00
N THR A 105 7.27 5.65 2.19
CA THR A 105 8.70 5.73 2.53
C THR A 105 9.55 4.90 1.56
N SER A 106 9.09 3.71 1.22
CA SER A 106 9.74 2.83 0.24
C SER A 106 9.90 3.49 -1.13
N ALA A 107 8.93 4.32 -1.51
CA ALA A 107 8.96 5.09 -2.75
C ALA A 107 9.71 6.43 -2.64
N GLY A 108 10.33 6.70 -1.48
CA GLY A 108 11.15 7.88 -1.22
C GLY A 108 10.37 9.08 -0.65
N MET A 109 9.13 8.88 -0.23
CA MET A 109 8.28 9.94 0.34
C MET A 109 7.90 9.55 1.79
N ASN A 110 8.74 9.93 2.77
CA ASN A 110 8.50 9.63 4.17
C ASN A 110 7.38 10.51 4.75
N PRO A 111 6.22 9.94 5.13
CA PRO A 111 5.09 10.73 5.66
C PRO A 111 5.44 11.52 6.92
N MET A 112 6.24 10.95 7.81
CA MET A 112 6.60 11.62 9.06
C MET A 112 7.45 12.88 8.85
N LYS A 113 8.17 12.97 7.72
CA LYS A 113 8.90 14.20 7.38
C LYS A 113 7.96 15.39 7.20
N PHE A 114 6.82 15.19 6.54
CA PHE A 114 5.81 16.24 6.34
C PHE A 114 5.25 16.75 7.67
N PHE A 115 4.92 15.82 8.56
CA PHE A 115 4.43 16.15 9.89
C PHE A 115 5.49 16.93 10.71
N VAL A 116 6.74 16.46 10.74
CA VAL A 116 7.81 17.09 11.51
C VAL A 116 8.11 18.49 10.97
N GLU A 117 8.21 18.67 9.67
CA GLU A 117 8.46 19.97 9.06
C GLU A 117 7.34 20.97 9.36
N ASP A 118 6.07 20.54 9.23
CA ASP A 118 4.91 21.40 9.45
C ASP A 118 4.67 21.70 10.94
N VAL A 119 4.60 20.64 11.78
CA VAL A 119 4.11 20.78 13.16
C VAL A 119 5.24 21.12 14.12
N ILE A 120 6.42 20.51 13.95
CA ILE A 120 7.54 20.65 14.90
C ILE A 120 8.45 21.82 14.47
N ALA A 121 8.87 21.83 13.21
CA ALA A 121 9.79 22.86 12.70
C ALA A 121 9.08 24.15 12.27
N GLY A 122 7.77 24.10 12.01
CA GLY A 122 6.99 25.24 11.55
C GLY A 122 7.32 25.69 10.12
N ASN A 123 7.94 24.81 9.34
CA ASN A 123 8.38 25.11 7.99
C ASN A 123 7.24 24.93 6.97
N SER A 124 7.28 25.73 5.91
CA SER A 124 6.42 25.47 4.75
C SER A 124 6.94 24.26 3.97
N VAL A 125 6.08 23.27 3.76
CA VAL A 125 6.45 22.04 3.05
C VAL A 125 6.05 22.15 1.57
N THR A 126 6.99 21.82 0.68
CA THR A 126 6.71 21.73 -0.76
C THR A 126 5.80 20.53 -1.02
N PRO A 127 4.66 20.72 -1.72
CA PRO A 127 3.76 19.63 -2.06
C PRO A 127 4.44 18.54 -2.89
N GLN A 128 4.23 17.29 -2.52
CA GLN A 128 4.76 16.12 -3.23
C GLN A 128 3.65 15.12 -3.53
N ARG A 129 3.68 14.58 -4.73
CA ARG A 129 2.83 13.46 -5.16
C ARG A 129 3.73 12.28 -5.50
N LEU A 130 3.38 11.12 -5.00
CA LEU A 130 4.12 9.90 -5.29
C LEU A 130 4.03 9.59 -6.79
N ASN A 131 5.19 9.37 -7.42
CA ASN A 131 5.33 9.07 -8.85
C ASN A 131 6.23 7.87 -9.13
N LYS A 132 6.76 7.23 -8.09
CA LYS A 132 7.67 6.08 -8.21
C LYS A 132 6.92 4.78 -8.00
N ARG A 133 7.19 3.80 -8.86
CA ARG A 133 6.70 2.43 -8.70
C ARG A 133 7.69 1.62 -7.90
N VAL A 134 7.23 1.10 -6.77
CA VAL A 134 7.99 0.23 -5.86
C VAL A 134 7.11 -0.92 -5.42
N TYR A 135 7.66 -2.11 -5.44
CA TYR A 135 7.01 -3.27 -4.84
C TYR A 135 7.32 -3.32 -3.35
N TYR A 136 6.29 -3.25 -2.53
CA TYR A 136 6.34 -3.35 -1.08
C TYR A 136 5.69 -4.65 -0.62
N SER A 137 6.36 -5.45 0.23
CA SER A 137 5.76 -6.67 0.76
C SER A 137 6.45 -7.15 2.02
N ILE A 138 5.66 -7.60 3.00
CA ILE A 138 6.14 -8.37 4.15
C ILE A 138 6.21 -9.87 3.85
N LEU A 139 5.66 -10.29 2.70
CA LEU A 139 5.65 -11.69 2.27
C LEU A 139 6.86 -12.02 1.40
N PRO A 140 7.38 -13.25 1.47
CA PRO A 140 8.38 -13.71 0.52
C PRO A 140 7.87 -13.61 -0.93
N LYS A 141 8.73 -13.12 -1.85
CA LYS A 141 8.38 -12.95 -3.26
C LYS A 141 7.73 -14.19 -3.89
N HIS A 142 8.31 -15.37 -3.64
CA HIS A 142 7.81 -16.61 -4.22
C HIS A 142 6.41 -17.00 -3.75
N LEU A 143 6.03 -16.56 -2.54
CA LEU A 143 4.67 -16.73 -2.04
C LEU A 143 3.71 -15.82 -2.79
N VAL A 144 4.01 -14.52 -2.92
CA VAL A 144 3.17 -13.57 -3.63
C VAL A 144 2.97 -13.98 -5.10
N LEU A 145 4.03 -14.45 -5.77
CA LEU A 145 3.96 -14.90 -7.17
C LEU A 145 3.00 -16.09 -7.40
N ARG A 146 2.52 -16.76 -6.36
CA ARG A 146 1.50 -17.82 -6.47
C ARG A 146 0.08 -17.28 -6.55
N TYR A 147 -0.12 -16.03 -6.11
CA TYR A 147 -1.43 -15.39 -5.99
C TYR A 147 -1.67 -14.30 -7.04
N VAL A 148 -0.66 -13.93 -7.80
CA VAL A 148 -0.76 -12.91 -8.84
C VAL A 148 -0.78 -13.55 -10.23
N ASP A 149 -1.35 -12.84 -11.20
CA ASP A 149 -1.35 -13.28 -12.60
C ASP A 149 0.05 -13.18 -13.24
N LYS A 150 0.14 -13.67 -14.48
CA LYS A 150 1.41 -13.66 -15.21
C LYS A 150 1.94 -12.25 -15.45
N GLU A 151 1.05 -11.29 -15.72
CA GLU A 151 1.43 -9.89 -16.01
C GLU A 151 1.94 -9.20 -14.75
N MET A 152 1.19 -9.30 -13.65
CA MET A 152 1.64 -8.79 -12.36
C MET A 152 2.92 -9.48 -11.89
N GLY A 153 3.04 -10.79 -12.12
CA GLY A 153 4.27 -11.53 -11.83
C GLY A 153 5.48 -11.03 -12.62
N LYS A 154 5.31 -10.64 -13.90
CA LYS A 154 6.35 -9.98 -14.69
C LYS A 154 6.71 -8.61 -14.11
N LYS A 155 5.70 -7.80 -13.76
CA LYS A 155 5.88 -6.47 -13.15
C LYS A 155 6.67 -6.56 -11.83
N ILE A 156 6.31 -7.49 -10.94
CA ILE A 156 7.05 -7.73 -9.69
C ILE A 156 8.50 -8.14 -9.98
N LYS A 157 8.73 -9.11 -10.88
CA LYS A 157 10.08 -9.55 -11.24
C LYS A 157 10.92 -8.43 -11.84
N PHE A 158 10.32 -7.57 -12.65
CA PHE A 158 10.97 -6.40 -13.22
C PHE A 158 11.39 -5.41 -12.12
N LEU A 159 10.50 -5.08 -11.18
CA LEU A 159 10.82 -4.20 -10.05
C LEU A 159 11.94 -4.77 -9.17
N TYR A 160 11.97 -6.09 -8.97
CA TYR A 160 13.09 -6.73 -8.27
C TYR A 160 14.42 -6.56 -9.02
N ARG A 161 14.44 -6.74 -10.34
CA ARG A 161 15.65 -6.51 -11.17
C ARG A 161 16.14 -5.07 -11.09
N GLN A 162 15.22 -4.10 -10.98
CA GLN A 162 15.51 -2.69 -10.82
C GLN A 162 15.86 -2.29 -9.38
N LYS A 163 15.94 -3.25 -8.44
CA LYS A 163 16.11 -2.99 -7.00
C LYS A 163 15.03 -2.04 -6.42
N LYS A 164 13.86 -2.01 -7.03
CA LYS A 164 12.67 -1.24 -6.61
C LYS A 164 11.70 -2.11 -5.83
N ASN A 165 12.24 -2.90 -4.91
CA ASN A 165 11.45 -3.72 -3.98
C ASN A 165 11.86 -3.40 -2.56
N HIS A 166 10.88 -3.42 -1.67
CA HIS A 166 11.09 -3.16 -0.25
C HIS A 166 10.40 -4.22 0.60
N ASP A 167 11.18 -4.84 1.48
CA ASP A 167 10.70 -5.73 2.54
C ASP A 167 10.94 -5.02 3.87
N PRO A 168 9.90 -4.59 4.59
CA PRO A 168 10.05 -3.86 5.84
C PRO A 168 10.60 -4.71 6.98
N LEU A 169 10.61 -6.04 6.83
CA LEU A 169 11.26 -6.94 7.77
C LEU A 169 12.77 -6.96 7.59
N TYR A 170 13.25 -6.51 6.43
CA TYR A 170 14.66 -6.50 6.09
C TYR A 170 15.27 -5.12 6.34
N TYR A 171 16.06 -5.00 7.39
CA TYR A 171 16.77 -3.77 7.75
C TYR A 171 18.28 -4.00 7.61
N PRO A 172 18.92 -3.58 6.50
CA PRO A 172 20.34 -3.89 6.22
C PRO A 172 21.29 -3.41 7.33
N ALA A 173 21.00 -2.27 7.95
CA ALA A 173 21.82 -1.70 9.04
C ALA A 173 21.87 -2.58 10.31
N GLU A 174 20.93 -3.52 10.47
CA GLU A 174 20.87 -4.43 11.61
C GLU A 174 21.48 -5.80 11.31
N TRP A 175 21.98 -6.01 10.09
CA TRP A 175 22.52 -7.29 9.64
C TRP A 175 24.03 -7.33 9.84
N GLY A 176 24.53 -8.46 10.35
CA GLY A 176 25.94 -8.74 10.55
C GLY A 176 26.11 -10.05 11.31
N LEU A 177 27.37 -10.50 11.44
CA LEU A 177 27.76 -11.70 12.20
C LEU A 177 27.68 -11.49 13.73
N SER A 178 27.17 -10.35 14.19
CA SER A 178 26.93 -10.10 15.60
C SER A 178 25.74 -10.92 16.13
N LEU A 179 25.69 -11.14 17.45
CA LEU A 179 24.54 -11.78 18.13
C LEU A 179 23.22 -11.08 17.81
N ARG A 180 23.22 -9.74 17.65
CA ARG A 180 22.05 -8.94 17.25
C ARG A 180 21.61 -9.28 15.83
N GLY A 181 22.55 -9.38 14.88
CA GLY A 181 22.27 -9.76 13.50
C GLY A 181 21.70 -11.18 13.38
N LEU A 182 22.27 -12.14 14.13
CA LEU A 182 21.77 -13.53 14.15
C LEU A 182 20.34 -13.62 14.74
N LYS A 183 20.05 -12.92 15.83
CA LYS A 183 18.70 -12.83 16.40
C LYS A 183 17.71 -12.21 15.39
N ARG A 184 18.14 -11.18 14.67
CA ARG A 184 17.31 -10.55 13.63
C ARG A 184 17.02 -11.49 12.47
N LEU A 185 18.03 -12.22 12.00
CA LEU A 185 17.87 -13.24 10.97
C LEU A 185 16.87 -14.31 11.40
N ALA A 186 17.03 -14.86 12.61
CA ALA A 186 16.10 -15.85 13.15
C ALA A 186 14.67 -15.31 13.21
N TYR A 187 14.48 -14.06 13.68
CA TYR A 187 13.17 -13.40 13.69
C TYR A 187 12.54 -13.33 12.29
N VAL A 188 13.30 -12.89 11.28
CA VAL A 188 12.82 -12.77 9.90
C VAL A 188 12.44 -14.14 9.33
N LEU A 189 13.23 -15.18 9.59
CA LEU A 189 12.92 -16.53 9.14
C LEU A 189 11.65 -17.07 9.79
N ILE A 190 11.47 -16.88 11.11
CA ILE A 190 10.26 -17.26 11.84
C ILE A 190 9.04 -16.49 11.32
N ALA A 191 9.17 -15.17 11.13
CA ALA A 191 8.09 -14.34 10.60
C ALA A 191 7.66 -14.80 9.20
N ARG A 192 8.61 -15.12 8.31
CA ARG A 192 8.33 -15.64 6.97
C ARG A 192 7.64 -17.00 7.00
N GLU A 193 8.08 -17.91 7.87
CA GLU A 193 7.43 -19.22 8.04
C GLU A 193 6.01 -19.05 8.58
N ASN A 194 5.80 -18.17 9.55
CA ASN A 194 4.46 -17.87 10.08
C ASN A 194 3.53 -17.31 9.00
N HIS A 195 4.01 -16.43 8.13
CA HIS A 195 3.23 -15.96 6.98
C HIS A 195 2.89 -17.10 6.01
N TRP A 196 3.83 -18.00 5.71
CA TRP A 196 3.57 -19.19 4.91
C TRP A 196 2.44 -20.04 5.48
N ARG A 197 2.51 -20.36 6.79
CA ARG A 197 1.48 -21.16 7.48
C ARG A 197 0.13 -20.48 7.47
N LYS A 198 0.08 -19.16 7.73
CA LYS A 198 -1.14 -18.36 7.66
C LYS A 198 -1.81 -18.44 6.30
N TYR A 199 -1.06 -18.22 5.23
CA TYR A 199 -1.58 -18.27 3.87
C TYR A 199 -2.05 -19.66 3.46
N ARG A 200 -1.30 -20.70 3.78
CA ARG A 200 -1.73 -22.07 3.52
C ARG A 200 -3.02 -22.44 4.23
N ARG A 201 -3.20 -21.97 5.46
CA ARG A 201 -4.37 -22.29 6.29
C ARG A 201 -5.59 -21.48 5.92
N ASN A 202 -5.45 -20.17 5.83
CA ASN A 202 -6.58 -19.25 5.72
C ASN A 202 -6.87 -18.84 4.27
N TYR A 203 -5.91 -19.03 3.36
CA TYR A 203 -5.99 -18.50 1.99
C TYR A 203 -5.32 -19.44 0.97
N PRO A 204 -5.84 -20.66 0.79
CA PRO A 204 -5.24 -21.60 -0.14
C PRO A 204 -5.37 -21.11 -1.60
N VAL A 205 -4.31 -21.27 -2.39
CA VAL A 205 -4.23 -20.81 -3.79
C VAL A 205 -5.42 -21.29 -4.64
N SER A 206 -5.97 -22.47 -4.35
CA SER A 206 -7.13 -23.02 -5.04
C SER A 206 -8.39 -22.14 -4.97
N LYS A 207 -8.55 -21.37 -3.89
CA LYS A 207 -9.65 -20.41 -3.73
C LYS A 207 -9.46 -19.11 -4.54
N PHE A 208 -8.27 -18.92 -5.12
CA PHE A 208 -7.86 -17.67 -5.79
C PHE A 208 -7.71 -17.78 -7.29
N LYS A 209 -7.85 -18.97 -7.88
CA LYS A 209 -7.71 -19.16 -9.33
C LYS A 209 -8.70 -18.34 -10.16
N GLU A 210 -9.83 -17.96 -9.57
CA GLU A 210 -10.86 -17.14 -10.24
C GLU A 210 -10.67 -15.64 -10.04
N GLY A 211 -9.80 -15.21 -9.12
CA GLY A 211 -9.63 -13.84 -8.70
C GLY A 211 -8.19 -13.35 -8.76
N VAL A 212 -7.52 -13.63 -9.87
CA VAL A 212 -6.11 -13.28 -10.03
C VAL A 212 -5.92 -11.77 -10.04
N THR A 213 -4.94 -11.33 -9.27
CA THR A 213 -4.51 -9.94 -9.16
C THR A 213 -4.15 -9.37 -10.52
N ARG A 214 -4.98 -8.49 -11.04
CA ARG A 214 -4.72 -7.74 -12.27
C ARG A 214 -4.00 -6.44 -11.95
N SER A 215 -3.17 -5.99 -12.89
CA SER A 215 -2.71 -4.60 -12.87
C SER A 215 -3.93 -3.74 -13.18
N LEU A 216 -4.33 -2.88 -12.25
CA LEU A 216 -5.29 -1.83 -12.54
C LEU A 216 -4.59 -0.83 -13.45
N ASP A 217 -5.10 -0.66 -14.66
CA ASP A 217 -4.54 0.31 -15.58
C ASP A 217 -4.93 1.71 -15.10
N THR A 218 -3.92 2.57 -14.95
CA THR A 218 -4.15 3.99 -14.62
C THR A 218 -4.99 4.68 -15.70
N ALA A 219 -4.94 4.21 -16.94
CA ALA A 219 -5.75 4.73 -18.04
C ALA A 219 -7.23 4.34 -17.95
N GLU A 220 -7.56 3.19 -17.33
CA GLU A 220 -8.97 2.80 -17.11
C GLU A 220 -9.62 3.63 -16.01
N LEU A 221 -8.85 4.02 -14.98
CA LEU A 221 -9.32 4.92 -13.92
C LEU A 221 -9.42 6.38 -14.37
N THR A 222 -8.99 6.70 -15.61
CA THR A 222 -9.00 8.05 -16.18
C THR A 222 -10.30 8.37 -16.92
N ARG A 223 -11.20 7.40 -17.10
CA ARG A 223 -12.45 7.57 -17.86
C ARG A 223 -13.64 7.98 -17.01
N LEU A 224 -13.40 8.40 -15.79
CA LEU A 224 -14.36 8.99 -14.86
C LEU A 224 -14.06 10.47 -14.63
#